data_39d2fdba32c472f530af4f9ae130fbc1
#
_entry.id   39d2fdba32c472f530af4f9ae130fbc1
#
_cell.length_a   1.000
_cell.length_b   1.000
_cell.length_c   1.000
_cell.angle_alpha   90.00
_cell.angle_beta   90.00
_cell.angle_gamma   90.00
#
_symmetry.space_group_name_H-M   'P 1'
#
loop_
_entity.id
_entity.type
_entity.pdbx_description
1 polymer ?
#
loop_
_entity_poly.entity_id
_entity_poly.type
_entity_poly.pdbx_seq_one_letter_code
_entity_poly.pdbx_strand_id
1 'polypeptide(L)'
;MTLTVVGSIAFDRVKTPFGERERMLGGAATHFALAASFFDDVRVVGPVGDDFGDAEYEILRTRGTNTDDVEHVEGGKTFFWHGEYHFDLNSRTTHDTQLNVFETFEPKLSQASRDADVLFLANIVPDLQYEVRQQCERARFVAMDSMNLWIDVARDSLVKTIGTVDAILLNDAELKQLTGQPSLVRAARDVMEMGPKVVVAKQGEYGAALFTEDGFFGLPAYPLETVVDPTGAGDSFAGGFMGYIAAHGTGDLRRAMAYGTALASYNVEEFGTERVHRLTADEVNSRVSELARITHFEDAPVELRA
;
A
#
# COMPACT_ATOMS: atom_id res chain seq x y z
N MET A 1 -14.26 12.40 -0.18
CA MET A 1 -14.86 11.20 0.48
C MET A 1 -13.93 10.78 1.61
N THR A 2 -14.45 10.25 2.69
CA THR A 2 -13.60 9.78 3.79
C THR A 2 -12.95 8.44 3.44
N LEU A 3 -11.68 8.27 3.81
CA LEU A 3 -10.89 7.07 3.59
C LEU A 3 -10.46 6.47 4.93
N THR A 4 -10.77 5.19 5.15
CA THR A 4 -10.28 4.44 6.32
C THR A 4 -9.26 3.40 5.88
N VAL A 5 -8.14 3.33 6.58
CA VAL A 5 -7.15 2.26 6.46
C VAL A 5 -7.04 1.48 7.76
N VAL A 6 -7.05 0.14 7.65
CA VAL A 6 -6.82 -0.76 8.79
C VAL A 6 -5.59 -1.60 8.50
N GLY A 7 -4.61 -1.56 9.40
CA GLY A 7 -3.35 -2.25 9.20
C GLY A 7 -2.33 -2.04 10.31
N SER A 8 -1.12 -2.51 10.08
CA SER A 8 -0.03 -2.38 11.04
C SER A 8 0.48 -0.93 11.13
N ILE A 9 0.70 -0.52 12.38
CA ILE A 9 1.56 0.61 12.77
C ILE A 9 2.76 -0.05 13.44
N ALA A 10 3.98 0.29 13.02
CA ALA A 10 5.16 -0.47 13.39
C ALA A 10 6.37 0.40 13.69
N PHE A 11 7.34 -0.20 14.35
CA PHE A 11 8.73 0.23 14.27
C PHE A 11 9.52 -0.75 13.43
N ASP A 12 10.28 -0.21 12.49
CA ASP A 12 11.12 -1.00 11.60
C ASP A 12 12.61 -0.74 11.91
N ARG A 13 13.39 -1.82 11.92
CA ARG A 13 14.83 -1.79 11.78
C ARG A 13 15.18 -2.26 10.39
N VAL A 14 15.81 -1.40 9.61
CA VAL A 14 16.11 -1.70 8.22
C VAL A 14 17.59 -1.47 7.93
N LYS A 15 18.20 -2.46 7.28
CA LYS A 15 19.52 -2.36 6.68
C LYS A 15 19.43 -2.51 5.17
N THR A 16 20.10 -1.61 4.46
CA THR A 16 20.23 -1.63 3.00
C THR A 16 21.70 -1.42 2.61
N PRO A 17 22.08 -1.57 1.33
CA PRO A 17 23.42 -1.20 0.86
C PRO A 17 23.80 0.27 1.12
N PHE A 18 22.82 1.14 1.37
CA PHE A 18 23.01 2.58 1.59
C PHE A 18 23.06 2.98 3.07
N GLY A 19 22.84 2.06 4.00
CA GLY A 19 22.91 2.32 5.44
C GLY A 19 21.97 1.50 6.28
N GLU A 20 21.82 1.87 7.51
CA GLU A 20 20.97 1.20 8.50
C GLU A 20 20.24 2.21 9.39
N ARG A 21 19.02 1.86 9.78
CA ARG A 21 18.23 2.53 10.82
C ARG A 21 17.80 1.50 11.86
N GLU A 22 18.16 1.74 13.10
CA GLU A 22 17.88 0.83 14.23
C GLU A 22 16.39 0.85 14.63
N ARG A 23 15.73 1.97 14.44
CA ARG A 23 14.31 2.17 14.75
C ARG A 23 13.76 3.36 14.00
N MET A 24 12.72 3.13 13.23
CA MET A 24 11.99 4.16 12.51
C MET A 24 10.52 3.83 12.48
N LEU A 25 9.68 4.85 12.34
CA LEU A 25 8.24 4.65 12.16
C LEU A 25 7.96 3.98 10.82
N GLY A 26 7.18 2.92 10.85
CA GLY A 26 6.82 2.10 9.71
C GLY A 26 5.43 1.46 9.88
N GLY A 27 5.21 0.36 9.17
CA GLY A 27 3.94 -0.35 9.12
C GLY A 27 3.07 0.06 7.93
N ALA A 28 2.27 -0.91 7.45
CA ALA A 28 1.50 -0.75 6.23
C ALA A 28 0.48 0.41 6.32
N ALA A 29 -0.24 0.53 7.43
CA ALA A 29 -1.20 1.63 7.63
C ALA A 29 -0.51 2.99 7.72
N THR A 30 0.69 3.07 8.29
CA THR A 30 1.46 4.31 8.39
C THR A 30 1.87 4.85 7.03
N HIS A 31 2.59 4.04 6.24
CA HIS A 31 3.03 4.44 4.90
C HIS A 31 1.85 4.78 3.99
N PHE A 32 0.80 3.97 4.05
CA PHE A 32 -0.44 4.23 3.32
C PHE A 32 -1.04 5.58 3.71
N ALA A 33 -1.24 5.83 5.01
CA ALA A 33 -1.91 7.03 5.49
C ALA A 33 -1.13 8.31 5.13
N LEU A 34 0.19 8.30 5.27
CA LEU A 34 1.04 9.43 4.89
C LEU A 34 0.95 9.74 3.38
N ALA A 35 0.85 8.72 2.53
CA ALA A 35 0.67 8.91 1.11
C ALA A 35 -0.75 9.34 0.74
N ALA A 36 -1.78 8.73 1.34
CA ALA A 36 -3.18 9.04 1.05
C ALA A 36 -3.60 10.44 1.54
N SER A 37 -2.98 10.95 2.62
CA SER A 37 -3.29 12.26 3.21
C SER A 37 -3.02 13.47 2.32
N PHE A 38 -2.42 13.28 1.15
CA PHE A 38 -2.33 14.32 0.13
C PHE A 38 -3.66 14.62 -0.59
N PHE A 39 -4.64 13.73 -0.46
CA PHE A 39 -5.85 13.76 -1.28
C PHE A 39 -7.12 14.02 -0.50
N ASP A 40 -7.26 13.41 0.67
CA ASP A 40 -8.51 13.46 1.45
C ASP A 40 -8.24 13.18 2.93
N ASP A 41 -9.28 13.29 3.76
CA ASP A 41 -9.24 12.92 5.16
C ASP A 41 -9.03 11.40 5.32
N VAL A 42 -7.96 11.02 5.97
CA VAL A 42 -7.60 9.62 6.24
C VAL A 42 -7.80 9.29 7.70
N ARG A 43 -8.43 8.14 7.98
CA ARG A 43 -8.59 7.55 9.31
C ARG A 43 -7.74 6.30 9.41
N VAL A 44 -6.90 6.21 10.43
CA VAL A 44 -6.01 5.07 10.66
C VAL A 44 -6.55 4.24 11.82
N VAL A 45 -6.63 2.92 11.59
CA VAL A 45 -7.03 1.93 12.59
C VAL A 45 -5.92 0.91 12.74
N GLY A 46 -5.38 0.80 13.95
CA GLY A 46 -4.31 -0.15 14.27
C GLY A 46 -3.87 0.00 15.73
N PRO A 47 -3.21 -1.01 16.34
CA PRO A 47 -2.75 -0.95 17.71
C PRO A 47 -1.32 -0.43 17.80
N VAL A 48 -1.03 0.27 18.92
CA VAL A 48 0.31 0.68 19.33
C VAL A 48 0.50 0.40 20.83
N GLY A 49 1.74 0.28 21.27
CA GLY A 49 2.09 0.10 22.68
C GLY A 49 2.63 1.37 23.33
N ASP A 50 3.10 1.24 24.60
CA ASP A 50 3.62 2.35 25.40
C ASP A 50 4.90 2.99 24.84
N ASP A 51 5.54 2.34 23.89
CA ASP A 51 6.73 2.83 23.19
C ASP A 51 6.40 3.73 21.98
N PHE A 52 5.11 3.97 21.69
CA PHE A 52 4.61 4.87 20.68
C PHE A 52 4.17 6.19 21.32
N GLY A 53 4.94 7.24 21.09
CA GLY A 53 4.77 8.51 21.78
C GLY A 53 4.29 9.66 20.88
N ASP A 54 4.35 10.87 21.45
CA ASP A 54 3.89 12.09 20.79
C ASP A 54 4.62 12.35 19.47
N ALA A 55 5.91 12.02 19.38
CA ALA A 55 6.70 12.23 18.17
C ALA A 55 6.19 11.38 16.99
N GLU A 56 5.84 10.12 17.25
CA GLU A 56 5.27 9.23 16.25
C GLU A 56 3.84 9.67 15.85
N TYR A 57 3.03 10.08 16.82
CA TYR A 57 1.72 10.64 16.56
C TYR A 57 1.78 11.94 15.74
N GLU A 58 2.78 12.80 15.95
CA GLU A 58 2.98 14.02 15.17
C GLU A 58 3.24 13.68 13.69
N ILE A 59 4.09 12.68 13.43
CA ILE A 59 4.34 12.19 12.07
C ILE A 59 3.06 11.62 11.45
N LEU A 60 2.38 10.72 12.17
CA LEU A 60 1.18 10.05 11.67
C LEU A 60 0.04 11.04 11.39
N ARG A 61 -0.09 12.09 12.20
CA ARG A 61 -1.09 13.16 12.04
C ARG A 61 -0.71 14.23 11.00
N THR A 62 0.40 14.05 10.33
CA THR A 62 0.79 14.94 9.23
C THR A 62 -0.36 15.07 8.24
N ARG A 63 -0.61 16.30 7.79
CA ARG A 63 -1.71 16.64 6.88
C ARG A 63 -3.13 16.27 7.38
N GLY A 64 -3.31 16.17 8.71
CA GLY A 64 -4.64 16.02 9.31
C GLY A 64 -5.16 14.58 9.38
N THR A 65 -4.30 13.58 9.21
CA THR A 65 -4.69 12.17 9.41
C THR A 65 -5.29 11.96 10.80
N ASN A 66 -6.49 11.37 10.84
CA ASN A 66 -7.20 11.08 12.07
C ASN A 66 -6.69 9.78 12.71
N THR A 67 -6.37 9.84 13.99
CA THR A 67 -5.81 8.73 14.78
C THR A 67 -6.70 8.32 15.95
N ASP A 68 -7.99 8.69 15.93
CA ASP A 68 -8.91 8.39 17.05
C ASP A 68 -9.12 6.89 17.26
N ASP A 69 -8.98 6.08 16.18
CA ASP A 69 -9.07 4.61 16.20
C ASP A 69 -7.70 3.92 16.28
N VAL A 70 -6.64 4.65 16.61
CA VAL A 70 -5.35 4.04 16.99
C VAL A 70 -5.46 3.60 18.44
N GLU A 71 -5.52 2.29 18.65
CA GLU A 71 -5.65 1.68 19.97
C GLU A 71 -4.30 1.72 20.70
N HIS A 72 -4.24 2.42 21.83
CA HIS A 72 -3.07 2.39 22.72
C HIS A 72 -3.24 1.28 23.74
N VAL A 73 -2.41 0.24 23.65
CA VAL A 73 -2.43 -0.92 24.53
C VAL A 73 -1.44 -0.73 25.68
N GLU A 74 -1.96 -0.43 26.89
CA GLU A 74 -1.16 -0.19 28.10
C GLU A 74 -0.33 -1.42 28.48
N GLY A 75 0.94 -1.22 28.81
CA GLY A 75 1.91 -2.27 29.12
C GLY A 75 2.45 -3.02 27.90
N GLY A 76 1.95 -2.72 26.70
CA GLY A 76 2.35 -3.37 25.47
C GLY A 76 3.51 -2.67 24.75
N LYS A 77 4.02 -3.33 23.73
CA LYS A 77 4.96 -2.74 22.76
C LYS A 77 4.34 -2.72 21.39
N THR A 78 4.67 -1.72 20.61
CA THR A 78 4.29 -1.61 19.19
C THR A 78 4.91 -2.74 18.38
N PHE A 79 4.22 -3.17 17.32
CA PHE A 79 4.73 -4.14 16.35
C PHE A 79 6.13 -3.73 15.87
N PHE A 80 7.05 -4.70 15.80
CA PHE A 80 8.43 -4.47 15.38
C PHE A 80 8.84 -5.44 14.29
N TRP A 81 9.47 -4.92 13.24
CA TRP A 81 10.05 -5.70 12.17
C TRP A 81 11.51 -5.34 11.95
N HIS A 82 12.36 -6.37 11.71
CA HIS A 82 13.77 -6.21 11.35
C HIS A 82 14.06 -6.93 10.04
N GLY A 83 14.46 -6.16 9.02
CA GLY A 83 14.82 -6.68 7.72
C GLY A 83 16.11 -6.12 7.15
N GLU A 84 16.73 -6.90 6.26
CA GLU A 84 17.90 -6.50 5.49
C GLU A 84 17.60 -6.69 4.01
N TYR A 85 17.69 -5.62 3.24
CA TYR A 85 17.58 -5.65 1.79
C TYR A 85 18.92 -5.97 1.16
N HIS A 86 18.91 -6.85 0.17
CA HIS A 86 20.08 -7.26 -0.56
C HIS A 86 20.47 -6.20 -1.60
N PHE A 87 21.55 -6.46 -2.34
CA PHE A 87 22.09 -5.50 -3.32
C PHE A 87 21.07 -5.08 -4.39
N ASP A 88 20.16 -5.98 -4.77
CA ASP A 88 19.11 -5.74 -5.77
C ASP A 88 17.93 -4.92 -5.25
N LEU A 89 17.87 -4.63 -3.93
CA LEU A 89 16.80 -3.90 -3.26
C LEU A 89 15.38 -4.45 -3.47
N ASN A 90 15.26 -5.57 -4.18
CA ASN A 90 14.00 -6.29 -4.40
C ASN A 90 13.86 -7.51 -3.49
N SER A 91 14.98 -8.14 -3.16
CA SER A 91 15.05 -9.28 -2.24
C SER A 91 15.45 -8.83 -0.83
N ARG A 92 14.84 -9.46 0.18
CA ARG A 92 15.12 -9.15 1.59
C ARG A 92 15.19 -10.40 2.44
N THR A 93 15.95 -10.32 3.52
CA THR A 93 15.95 -11.27 4.62
C THR A 93 15.23 -10.64 5.81
N THR A 94 14.20 -11.30 6.34
CA THR A 94 13.60 -10.93 7.63
C THR A 94 14.41 -11.59 8.74
N HIS A 95 14.96 -10.79 9.63
CA HIS A 95 15.74 -11.27 10.79
C HIS A 95 14.89 -11.47 12.03
N ASP A 96 13.91 -10.58 12.25
CA ASP A 96 13.03 -10.62 13.42
C ASP A 96 11.66 -10.03 13.10
N THR A 97 10.63 -10.57 13.73
CA THR A 97 9.27 -10.05 13.69
C THR A 97 8.64 -10.25 15.06
N GLN A 98 8.37 -9.15 15.75
CA GLN A 98 7.72 -9.14 17.06
C GLN A 98 6.31 -8.57 16.89
N LEU A 99 5.31 -9.42 16.91
CA LEU A 99 3.91 -9.01 16.74
C LEU A 99 3.46 -8.09 17.88
N ASN A 100 3.93 -8.35 19.13
CA ASN A 100 3.62 -7.53 20.30
C ASN A 100 2.10 -7.28 20.42
N VAL A 101 1.66 -6.02 20.57
CA VAL A 101 0.23 -5.68 20.68
C VAL A 101 -0.59 -6.08 19.44
N PHE A 102 0.06 -6.30 18.33
CA PHE A 102 -0.62 -6.72 17.09
C PHE A 102 -1.05 -8.19 17.10
N GLU A 103 -0.44 -9.04 17.95
CA GLU A 103 -0.78 -10.46 18.08
C GLU A 103 -2.22 -10.69 18.56
N THR A 104 -2.70 -9.79 19.40
CA THR A 104 -4.05 -9.86 19.99
C THR A 104 -4.98 -8.76 19.49
N PHE A 105 -4.61 -8.11 18.40
CA PHE A 105 -5.39 -7.01 17.84
C PHE A 105 -6.73 -7.49 17.29
N GLU A 106 -7.79 -6.93 17.82
CA GLU A 106 -9.16 -7.09 17.34
C GLU A 106 -9.69 -5.74 16.84
N PRO A 107 -9.78 -5.51 15.53
CA PRO A 107 -10.17 -4.21 14.98
C PRO A 107 -11.58 -3.80 15.41
N LYS A 108 -11.68 -2.78 16.24
CA LYS A 108 -12.94 -2.16 16.66
C LYS A 108 -13.01 -0.74 16.10
N LEU A 109 -13.70 -0.59 14.98
CA LEU A 109 -13.81 0.69 14.32
C LEU A 109 -14.88 1.57 14.99
N SER A 110 -14.57 2.87 15.15
CA SER A 110 -15.58 3.87 15.49
C SER A 110 -16.64 3.97 14.38
N GLN A 111 -17.78 4.57 14.70
CA GLN A 111 -18.83 4.79 13.69
C GLN A 111 -18.30 5.61 12.50
N ALA A 112 -17.46 6.61 12.77
CA ALA A 112 -16.88 7.45 11.73
C ALA A 112 -15.96 6.67 10.76
N SER A 113 -15.17 5.71 11.25
CA SER A 113 -14.36 4.84 10.43
C SER A 113 -15.16 3.79 9.68
N ARG A 114 -16.28 3.29 10.26
CA ARG A 114 -17.21 2.37 9.58
C ARG A 114 -17.99 3.02 8.46
N ASP A 115 -18.29 4.31 8.59
CA ASP A 115 -19.07 5.09 7.62
C ASP A 115 -18.19 5.69 6.49
N ALA A 116 -16.90 5.32 6.41
CA ALA A 116 -16.02 5.76 5.34
C ALA A 116 -16.52 5.33 3.95
N ASP A 117 -16.41 6.23 2.97
CA ASP A 117 -16.76 5.94 1.57
C ASP A 117 -15.80 4.97 0.90
N VAL A 118 -14.52 5.01 1.32
CA VAL A 118 -13.43 4.21 0.79
C VAL A 118 -12.72 3.48 1.91
N LEU A 119 -12.49 2.18 1.75
CA LEU A 119 -11.82 1.35 2.73
C LEU A 119 -10.57 0.70 2.12
N PHE A 120 -9.47 0.76 2.84
CA PHE A 120 -8.28 -0.02 2.52
C PHE A 120 -7.94 -1.02 3.62
N LEU A 121 -7.93 -2.28 3.27
CA LEU A 121 -7.53 -3.39 4.13
C LEU A 121 -6.03 -3.65 3.89
N ALA A 122 -5.17 -2.95 4.64
CA ALA A 122 -3.74 -3.10 4.52
C ALA A 122 -3.30 -4.49 5.01
N ASN A 123 -2.06 -4.86 4.75
CA ASN A 123 -1.53 -6.19 5.01
C ASN A 123 -1.60 -6.57 6.51
N ILE A 124 -2.57 -7.43 6.85
CA ILE A 124 -2.78 -8.10 8.14
C ILE A 124 -3.35 -9.51 7.90
N VAL A 125 -3.60 -10.25 8.98
CA VAL A 125 -4.28 -11.56 8.91
C VAL A 125 -5.58 -11.45 8.10
N PRO A 126 -5.80 -12.29 7.08
CA PRO A 126 -6.98 -12.19 6.20
C PRO A 126 -8.33 -12.29 6.92
N ASP A 127 -8.41 -13.05 8.02
CA ASP A 127 -9.64 -13.12 8.82
C ASP A 127 -10.00 -11.77 9.43
N LEU A 128 -9.01 -11.02 9.94
CA LEU A 128 -9.24 -9.65 10.45
C LEU A 128 -9.61 -8.68 9.34
N GLN A 129 -9.00 -8.80 8.15
CA GLN A 129 -9.41 -8.01 6.98
C GLN A 129 -10.89 -8.28 6.64
N TYR A 130 -11.29 -9.54 6.65
CA TYR A 130 -12.69 -9.93 6.42
C TYR A 130 -13.62 -9.34 7.47
N GLU A 131 -13.29 -9.42 8.76
CA GLU A 131 -14.08 -8.86 9.86
C GLU A 131 -14.23 -7.33 9.75
N VAL A 132 -13.15 -6.63 9.40
CA VAL A 132 -13.19 -5.18 9.13
C VAL A 132 -14.12 -4.87 7.96
N ARG A 133 -14.02 -5.65 6.87
CA ARG A 133 -14.92 -5.50 5.72
C ARG A 133 -16.39 -5.62 6.12
N GLN A 134 -16.72 -6.57 7.01
CA GLN A 134 -18.08 -6.74 7.50
C GLN A 134 -18.55 -5.55 8.39
N GLN A 135 -17.64 -4.86 9.07
CA GLN A 135 -17.97 -3.65 9.83
C GLN A 135 -18.24 -2.43 8.94
N CYS A 136 -17.67 -2.38 7.72
CA CYS A 136 -17.71 -1.24 6.80
C CYS A 136 -18.63 -1.50 5.61
N GLU A 137 -19.88 -1.89 5.83
CA GLU A 137 -20.86 -2.26 4.80
C GLU A 137 -21.18 -1.12 3.82
N ARG A 138 -21.00 0.14 4.25
CA ARG A 138 -21.34 1.34 3.45
C ARG A 138 -20.22 1.80 2.52
N ALA A 139 -19.03 1.24 2.64
CA ALA A 139 -17.91 1.60 1.78
C ALA A 139 -18.27 1.32 0.32
N ARG A 140 -18.10 2.35 -0.53
CA ARG A 140 -18.44 2.32 -1.96
C ARG A 140 -17.33 1.72 -2.81
N PHE A 141 -16.11 1.77 -2.29
CA PHE A 141 -14.94 1.15 -2.91
C PHE A 141 -14.04 0.58 -1.83
N VAL A 142 -13.76 -0.69 -1.92
CA VAL A 142 -12.93 -1.43 -0.98
C VAL A 142 -11.77 -2.04 -1.72
N ALA A 143 -10.57 -1.79 -1.25
CA ALA A 143 -9.39 -2.46 -1.76
C ALA A 143 -8.58 -3.11 -0.65
N MET A 144 -7.75 -4.07 -1.01
CA MET A 144 -6.88 -4.77 -0.07
C MET A 144 -5.48 -4.97 -0.62
N ASP A 145 -4.55 -5.16 0.30
CA ASP A 145 -3.22 -5.71 0.06
C ASP A 145 -3.04 -7.01 0.85
N SER A 146 -2.02 -7.78 0.53
CA SER A 146 -1.64 -9.00 1.24
C SER A 146 -0.15 -9.26 1.06
N MET A 147 0.34 -10.40 1.54
CA MET A 147 1.73 -10.82 1.35
C MET A 147 1.83 -12.33 1.19
N ASN A 148 2.99 -12.77 0.71
CA ASN A 148 3.31 -14.19 0.49
C ASN A 148 3.03 -15.09 1.71
N LEU A 149 3.26 -14.60 2.94
CA LEU A 149 2.98 -15.38 4.15
C LEU A 149 1.52 -15.86 4.20
N TRP A 150 0.57 -14.95 3.95
CA TRP A 150 -0.86 -15.29 4.01
C TRP A 150 -1.29 -16.21 2.86
N ILE A 151 -0.64 -16.10 1.70
CA ILE A 151 -0.85 -17.03 0.59
C ILE A 151 -0.45 -18.45 0.99
N ASP A 152 0.62 -18.59 1.80
CA ASP A 152 1.12 -19.90 2.25
C ASP A 152 0.33 -20.48 3.41
N VAL A 153 -0.02 -19.67 4.43
CA VAL A 153 -0.53 -20.19 5.70
C VAL A 153 -2.04 -19.95 5.91
N ALA A 154 -2.68 -19.05 5.15
CA ALA A 154 -4.09 -18.66 5.34
C ALA A 154 -4.83 -18.47 4.00
N ARG A 155 -4.49 -19.28 2.98
CA ARG A 155 -4.97 -19.11 1.60
C ARG A 155 -6.50 -19.09 1.49
N ASP A 156 -7.20 -19.98 2.18
CA ASP A 156 -8.67 -20.09 2.09
C ASP A 156 -9.34 -18.82 2.65
N SER A 157 -8.85 -18.30 3.78
CA SER A 157 -9.30 -17.04 4.36
C SER A 157 -8.97 -15.85 3.46
N LEU A 158 -7.78 -15.84 2.86
CA LEU A 158 -7.37 -14.80 1.90
C LEU A 158 -8.30 -14.77 0.68
N VAL A 159 -8.56 -15.93 0.05
CA VAL A 159 -9.47 -16.03 -1.11
C VAL A 159 -10.89 -15.59 -0.75
N LYS A 160 -11.38 -15.98 0.44
CA LYS A 160 -12.68 -15.53 0.96
C LYS A 160 -12.72 -14.00 1.07
N THR A 161 -11.66 -13.38 1.59
CA THR A 161 -11.57 -11.92 1.75
C THR A 161 -11.50 -11.22 0.39
N ILE A 162 -10.69 -11.74 -0.55
CA ILE A 162 -10.58 -11.25 -1.93
C ILE A 162 -11.97 -11.19 -2.60
N GLY A 163 -12.83 -12.18 -2.35
CA GLY A 163 -14.20 -12.19 -2.88
C GLY A 163 -15.13 -11.08 -2.37
N THR A 164 -14.68 -10.25 -1.43
CA THR A 164 -15.47 -9.18 -0.81
C THR A 164 -15.01 -7.77 -1.16
N VAL A 165 -13.95 -7.62 -1.96
CA VAL A 165 -13.35 -6.32 -2.29
C VAL A 165 -13.49 -6.00 -3.77
N ASP A 166 -13.42 -4.70 -4.11
CA ASP A 166 -13.49 -4.20 -5.49
C ASP A 166 -12.13 -4.20 -6.18
N ALA A 167 -11.05 -4.06 -5.39
CA ALA A 167 -9.68 -4.03 -5.90
C ALA A 167 -8.71 -4.80 -5.01
N ILE A 168 -7.63 -5.33 -5.61
CA ILE A 168 -6.50 -5.92 -4.89
C ILE A 168 -5.18 -5.40 -5.47
N LEU A 169 -4.24 -5.08 -4.58
CA LEU A 169 -2.94 -4.55 -4.92
C LEU A 169 -1.86 -5.51 -4.41
N LEU A 170 -1.34 -6.37 -5.26
CA LEU A 170 -0.29 -7.35 -4.91
C LEU A 170 0.97 -7.11 -5.74
N ASN A 171 2.10 -7.62 -5.29
CA ASN A 171 3.25 -7.69 -6.19
C ASN A 171 3.09 -8.85 -7.20
N ASP A 172 3.90 -8.84 -8.25
CA ASP A 172 3.80 -9.82 -9.33
C ASP A 172 4.14 -11.25 -8.89
N ALA A 173 5.03 -11.41 -7.91
CA ALA A 173 5.38 -12.71 -7.34
C ALA A 173 4.20 -13.26 -6.51
N GLU A 174 3.57 -12.44 -5.69
CA GLU A 174 2.39 -12.79 -4.89
C GLU A 174 1.20 -13.19 -5.78
N LEU A 175 0.94 -12.45 -6.86
CA LEU A 175 -0.11 -12.79 -7.83
C LEU A 175 0.13 -14.16 -8.48
N LYS A 176 1.37 -14.41 -8.90
CA LYS A 176 1.76 -15.70 -9.49
C LYS A 176 1.68 -16.84 -8.47
N GLN A 177 2.11 -16.59 -7.22
CA GLN A 177 2.04 -17.58 -6.14
C GLN A 177 0.59 -17.92 -5.78
N LEU A 178 -0.26 -16.92 -5.60
CA LEU A 178 -1.68 -17.08 -5.25
C LEU A 178 -2.43 -17.95 -6.27
N THR A 179 -2.13 -17.77 -7.55
CA THR A 179 -2.87 -18.41 -8.66
C THR A 179 -2.15 -19.64 -9.24
N GLY A 180 -0.87 -19.83 -8.95
CA GLY A 180 -0.04 -20.85 -9.60
C GLY A 180 0.27 -20.55 -11.08
N GLN A 181 -0.01 -19.34 -11.56
CA GLN A 181 0.19 -18.95 -12.96
C GLN A 181 1.56 -18.30 -13.18
N PRO A 182 2.35 -18.74 -14.16
CA PRO A 182 3.62 -18.10 -14.48
C PRO A 182 3.43 -16.77 -15.25
N SER A 183 2.31 -16.59 -15.93
CA SER A 183 1.98 -15.36 -16.67
C SER A 183 1.23 -14.38 -15.80
N LEU A 184 1.76 -13.17 -15.64
CA LEU A 184 1.12 -12.10 -14.88
C LEU A 184 -0.29 -11.78 -15.38
N VAL A 185 -0.48 -11.76 -16.70
CA VAL A 185 -1.80 -11.50 -17.31
C VAL A 185 -2.82 -12.58 -16.96
N ARG A 186 -2.41 -13.86 -16.92
CA ARG A 186 -3.29 -14.96 -16.49
C ARG A 186 -3.54 -14.90 -14.99
N ALA A 187 -2.50 -14.66 -14.20
CA ALA A 187 -2.63 -14.51 -12.75
C ALA A 187 -3.64 -13.41 -12.38
N ALA A 188 -3.54 -12.25 -13.01
CA ALA A 188 -4.48 -11.16 -12.78
C ALA A 188 -5.93 -11.53 -13.16
N ARG A 189 -6.13 -12.24 -14.27
CA ARG A 189 -7.47 -12.72 -14.66
C ARG A 189 -8.04 -13.72 -13.68
N ASP A 190 -7.23 -14.71 -13.24
CA ASP A 190 -7.65 -15.70 -12.25
C ASP A 190 -8.04 -15.01 -10.93
N VAL A 191 -7.34 -13.95 -10.52
CA VAL A 191 -7.70 -13.15 -9.34
C VAL A 191 -8.99 -12.36 -9.56
N MET A 192 -9.21 -11.80 -10.75
CA MET A 192 -10.49 -11.15 -11.07
C MET A 192 -11.67 -12.12 -11.00
N GLU A 193 -11.48 -13.38 -11.36
CA GLU A 193 -12.50 -14.43 -11.21
C GLU A 193 -12.83 -14.76 -9.73
N MET A 194 -11.95 -14.40 -8.79
CA MET A 194 -12.21 -14.53 -7.34
C MET A 194 -13.13 -13.43 -6.80
N GLY A 195 -13.32 -12.29 -7.53
CA GLY A 195 -14.24 -11.23 -7.15
C GLY A 195 -13.86 -9.81 -7.53
N PRO A 196 -12.60 -9.36 -7.35
CA PRO A 196 -12.24 -7.98 -7.61
C PRO A 196 -12.36 -7.61 -9.10
N LYS A 197 -12.82 -6.40 -9.38
CA LYS A 197 -12.87 -5.86 -10.74
C LYS A 197 -11.59 -5.14 -11.15
N VAL A 198 -10.74 -4.84 -10.17
CA VAL A 198 -9.48 -4.11 -10.35
C VAL A 198 -8.35 -4.92 -9.72
N VAL A 199 -7.34 -5.26 -10.50
CA VAL A 199 -6.11 -5.88 -10.01
C VAL A 199 -4.93 -4.99 -10.36
N VAL A 200 -4.17 -4.59 -9.36
CA VAL A 200 -2.90 -3.87 -9.52
C VAL A 200 -1.75 -4.80 -9.18
N ALA A 201 -0.89 -5.03 -10.17
CA ALA A 201 0.35 -5.79 -10.00
C ALA A 201 1.53 -4.84 -9.84
N LYS A 202 2.09 -4.76 -8.64
CA LYS A 202 3.30 -3.97 -8.32
C LYS A 202 4.53 -4.77 -8.78
N GLN A 203 5.47 -4.17 -9.50
CA GLN A 203 6.62 -4.84 -10.12
C GLN A 203 7.97 -4.19 -9.73
N GLY A 204 8.02 -3.54 -8.57
CA GLY A 204 9.22 -2.87 -8.07
C GLY A 204 9.75 -1.84 -9.06
N GLU A 205 11.01 -1.97 -9.43
CA GLU A 205 11.71 -1.07 -10.38
C GLU A 205 11.12 -1.05 -11.80
N TYR A 206 10.32 -2.05 -12.16
CA TYR A 206 9.65 -2.10 -13.46
C TYR A 206 8.31 -1.38 -13.48
N GLY A 207 7.83 -0.88 -12.32
CA GLY A 207 6.59 -0.11 -12.21
C GLY A 207 5.39 -0.93 -11.76
N ALA A 208 4.24 -0.71 -12.38
CA ALA A 208 3.01 -1.40 -12.03
C ALA A 208 2.08 -1.60 -13.22
N ALA A 209 1.29 -2.66 -13.16
CA ALA A 209 0.30 -3.01 -14.17
C ALA A 209 -1.11 -3.02 -13.56
N LEU A 210 -2.06 -2.38 -14.25
CA LEU A 210 -3.48 -2.34 -13.90
C LEU A 210 -4.24 -3.26 -14.85
N PHE A 211 -5.08 -4.11 -14.29
CA PHE A 211 -6.01 -4.97 -15.02
C PHE A 211 -7.43 -4.66 -14.58
N THR A 212 -8.30 -4.46 -15.56
CA THR A 212 -9.75 -4.26 -15.40
C THR A 212 -10.49 -5.02 -16.48
N GLU A 213 -11.83 -5.03 -16.42
CA GLU A 213 -12.67 -5.57 -17.52
C GLU A 213 -12.41 -4.84 -18.85
N ASP A 214 -12.10 -3.53 -18.79
CA ASP A 214 -11.84 -2.70 -19.98
C ASP A 214 -10.45 -2.95 -20.59
N GLY A 215 -9.56 -3.65 -19.90
CA GLY A 215 -8.26 -4.01 -20.44
C GLY A 215 -7.08 -3.84 -19.48
N PHE A 216 -5.94 -3.52 -20.05
CA PHE A 216 -4.64 -3.44 -19.41
C PHE A 216 -4.05 -2.04 -19.53
N PHE A 217 -3.41 -1.58 -18.46
CA PHE A 217 -2.58 -0.38 -18.48
C PHE A 217 -1.27 -0.64 -17.70
N GLY A 218 -0.14 -0.39 -18.32
CA GLY A 218 1.19 -0.48 -17.70
C GLY A 218 1.80 0.91 -17.50
N LEU A 219 2.35 1.16 -16.33
CA LEU A 219 3.09 2.38 -16.01
C LEU A 219 4.47 1.98 -15.48
N PRO A 220 5.58 2.48 -16.06
CA PRO A 220 6.91 2.22 -15.54
C PRO A 220 7.10 2.89 -14.18
N ALA A 221 8.04 2.42 -13.38
CA ALA A 221 8.50 3.14 -12.20
C ALA A 221 9.10 4.49 -12.61
N TYR A 222 9.08 5.44 -11.68
CA TYR A 222 9.83 6.69 -11.88
C TYR A 222 11.34 6.36 -11.86
N PRO A 223 12.13 6.82 -12.85
CA PRO A 223 13.52 6.45 -12.99
C PRO A 223 14.41 7.16 -11.96
N LEU A 224 14.60 6.55 -10.81
CA LEU A 224 15.51 7.01 -9.77
C LEU A 224 16.91 6.47 -10.00
N GLU A 225 17.92 7.31 -9.82
CA GLU A 225 19.33 6.87 -9.84
C GLU A 225 19.71 6.10 -8.56
N THR A 226 19.02 6.37 -7.45
CA THR A 226 19.30 5.76 -6.15
C THR A 226 17.99 5.44 -5.43
N VAL A 227 17.88 4.22 -4.97
CA VAL A 227 16.84 3.75 -4.04
C VAL A 227 17.53 3.49 -2.71
N VAL A 228 17.14 4.19 -1.65
CA VAL A 228 17.77 4.11 -0.32
C VAL A 228 17.12 3.02 0.53
N ASP A 229 15.78 3.03 0.61
CA ASP A 229 15.00 2.08 1.41
C ASP A 229 13.68 1.74 0.69
N PRO A 230 13.50 0.50 0.22
CA PRO A 230 12.25 0.11 -0.44
C PRO A 230 11.10 -0.23 0.51
N THR A 231 11.34 -0.17 1.85
CA THR A 231 10.30 -0.47 2.85
C THR A 231 9.12 0.51 2.72
N GLY A 232 7.90 -0.02 2.71
CA GLY A 232 6.69 0.80 2.61
C GLY A 232 6.39 1.36 1.21
N ALA A 233 7.21 1.05 0.19
CA ALA A 233 6.95 1.53 -1.19
C ALA A 233 5.59 1.04 -1.72
N GLY A 234 5.27 -0.23 -1.47
CA GLY A 234 3.99 -0.83 -1.86
C GLY A 234 2.80 -0.18 -1.16
N ASP A 235 2.96 0.11 0.14
CA ASP A 235 1.92 0.77 0.95
C ASP A 235 1.74 2.24 0.55
N SER A 236 2.84 2.94 0.27
CA SER A 236 2.81 4.32 -0.25
C SER A 236 2.18 4.39 -1.65
N PHE A 237 2.45 3.38 -2.51
CA PHE A 237 1.74 3.23 -3.77
C PHE A 237 0.23 3.07 -3.54
N ALA A 238 -0.16 2.16 -2.66
CA ALA A 238 -1.56 1.93 -2.33
C ALA A 238 -2.22 3.20 -1.76
N GLY A 239 -1.53 3.93 -0.88
CA GLY A 239 -1.99 5.20 -0.33
C GLY A 239 -2.24 6.26 -1.41
N GLY A 240 -1.33 6.41 -2.36
CA GLY A 240 -1.50 7.33 -3.50
C GLY A 240 -2.62 6.92 -4.44
N PHE A 241 -2.72 5.64 -4.75
CA PHE A 241 -3.78 5.08 -5.58
C PHE A 241 -5.17 5.27 -4.96
N MET A 242 -5.34 4.86 -3.71
CA MET A 242 -6.60 4.93 -2.98
C MET A 242 -6.98 6.35 -2.57
N GLY A 243 -6.00 7.18 -2.21
CA GLY A 243 -6.20 8.59 -1.92
C GLY A 243 -6.75 9.34 -3.15
N TYR A 244 -6.17 9.08 -4.34
CA TYR A 244 -6.72 9.64 -5.57
C TYR A 244 -8.18 9.20 -5.79
N ILE A 245 -8.49 7.91 -5.60
CA ILE A 245 -9.86 7.40 -5.73
C ILE A 245 -10.80 8.04 -4.71
N ALA A 246 -10.35 8.23 -3.47
CA ALA A 246 -11.16 8.90 -2.45
C ALA A 246 -11.52 10.34 -2.83
N ALA A 247 -10.59 11.08 -3.42
CA ALA A 247 -10.83 12.46 -3.82
C ALA A 247 -11.59 12.60 -5.15
N HIS A 248 -11.36 11.70 -6.12
CA HIS A 248 -11.81 11.87 -7.51
C HIS A 248 -12.72 10.74 -8.03
N GLY A 249 -12.92 9.67 -7.26
CA GLY A 249 -13.67 8.48 -7.69
C GLY A 249 -12.85 7.56 -8.61
N THR A 250 -13.50 6.52 -9.11
CA THR A 250 -12.88 5.43 -9.90
C THR A 250 -12.83 5.71 -11.41
N GLY A 251 -13.21 6.89 -11.85
CA GLY A 251 -13.33 7.21 -13.29
C GLY A 251 -12.00 7.29 -14.05
N ASP A 252 -10.85 7.48 -13.34
CA ASP A 252 -9.53 7.54 -13.96
C ASP A 252 -8.50 6.75 -13.13
N LEU A 253 -8.56 5.43 -13.21
CA LEU A 253 -7.63 4.55 -12.51
C LEU A 253 -6.19 4.66 -13.04
N ARG A 254 -5.99 5.10 -14.29
CA ARG A 254 -4.65 5.33 -14.84
C ARG A 254 -3.95 6.48 -14.12
N ARG A 255 -4.69 7.53 -13.81
CA ARG A 255 -4.16 8.65 -13.02
C ARG A 255 -3.95 8.26 -11.57
N ALA A 256 -4.83 7.44 -10.98
CA ALA A 256 -4.59 6.85 -9.66
C ALA A 256 -3.26 6.06 -9.62
N MET A 257 -2.98 5.26 -10.66
CA MET A 257 -1.68 4.57 -10.82
C MET A 257 -0.50 5.54 -10.85
N ALA A 258 -0.62 6.69 -11.54
CA ALA A 258 0.44 7.68 -11.65
C ALA A 258 0.75 8.31 -10.27
N TYR A 259 -0.27 8.64 -9.49
CA TYR A 259 -0.09 9.16 -8.13
C TYR A 259 0.48 8.10 -7.19
N GLY A 260 0.02 6.85 -7.27
CA GLY A 260 0.61 5.73 -6.53
C GLY A 260 2.11 5.56 -6.84
N THR A 261 2.47 5.56 -8.14
CA THR A 261 3.86 5.46 -8.58
C THR A 261 4.72 6.64 -8.10
N ALA A 262 4.20 7.86 -8.18
CA ALA A 262 4.91 9.06 -7.73
C ALA A 262 5.20 8.99 -6.22
N LEU A 263 4.21 8.65 -5.39
CA LEU A 263 4.37 8.58 -3.94
C LEU A 263 5.28 7.41 -3.52
N ALA A 264 5.15 6.24 -4.14
CA ALA A 264 6.08 5.14 -3.93
C ALA A 264 7.53 5.52 -4.29
N SER A 265 7.73 6.26 -5.38
CA SER A 265 9.07 6.71 -5.78
C SER A 265 9.70 7.70 -4.81
N TYR A 266 8.90 8.54 -4.17
CA TYR A 266 9.40 9.41 -3.09
C TYR A 266 9.71 8.62 -1.82
N ASN A 267 8.88 7.63 -1.47
CA ASN A 267 9.11 6.81 -0.28
C ASN A 267 10.51 6.18 -0.28
N VAL A 268 10.96 5.68 -1.42
CA VAL A 268 12.24 4.96 -1.52
C VAL A 268 13.48 5.84 -1.57
N GLU A 269 13.35 7.17 -1.63
CA GLU A 269 14.48 8.11 -1.65
C GLU A 269 15.20 8.23 -0.30
N GLU A 270 14.52 7.91 0.80
CA GLU A 270 15.05 7.98 2.17
C GLU A 270 14.52 6.82 3.02
N PHE A 271 15.06 6.68 4.22
CA PHE A 271 14.64 5.65 5.16
C PHE A 271 13.24 5.90 5.72
N GLY A 272 12.43 4.86 5.78
CA GLY A 272 11.12 4.86 6.42
C GLY A 272 10.19 5.94 5.89
N THR A 273 9.65 6.75 6.80
CA THR A 273 8.67 7.79 6.48
C THR A 273 9.28 9.17 6.25
N GLU A 274 10.61 9.31 6.37
CA GLU A 274 11.32 10.62 6.41
C GLU A 274 10.98 11.51 5.20
N ARG A 275 11.01 10.94 4.00
CA ARG A 275 10.76 11.70 2.76
C ARG A 275 9.29 12.06 2.58
N VAL A 276 8.38 11.10 2.75
CA VAL A 276 6.95 11.32 2.53
C VAL A 276 6.33 12.25 3.57
N HIS A 277 6.85 12.23 4.81
CA HIS A 277 6.42 13.13 5.88
C HIS A 277 6.57 14.61 5.47
N ARG A 278 7.70 15.01 4.90
CA ARG A 278 7.99 16.41 4.53
C ARG A 278 7.70 16.77 3.06
N LEU A 279 7.19 15.81 2.29
CA LEU A 279 6.86 15.99 0.89
C LEU A 279 5.71 16.98 0.72
N THR A 280 5.78 17.81 -0.34
CA THR A 280 4.76 18.80 -0.69
C THR A 280 3.87 18.31 -1.84
N ALA A 281 2.66 18.86 -1.91
CA ALA A 281 1.73 18.55 -3.01
C ALA A 281 2.29 18.98 -4.38
N ASP A 282 3.05 20.09 -4.44
CA ASP A 282 3.66 20.56 -5.68
C ASP A 282 4.72 19.59 -6.20
N GLU A 283 5.54 19.01 -5.32
CA GLU A 283 6.50 17.96 -5.69
C GLU A 283 5.79 16.72 -6.25
N VAL A 284 4.70 16.27 -5.59
CA VAL A 284 3.90 15.13 -6.08
C VAL A 284 3.35 15.40 -7.47
N ASN A 285 2.69 16.53 -7.68
CA ASN A 285 2.12 16.92 -8.96
C ASN A 285 3.19 17.08 -10.05
N SER A 286 4.36 17.62 -9.70
CA SER A 286 5.49 17.73 -10.62
C SER A 286 5.96 16.36 -11.11
N ARG A 287 6.11 15.40 -10.20
CA ARG A 287 6.53 14.03 -10.56
C ARG A 287 5.47 13.29 -11.39
N VAL A 288 4.19 13.47 -11.09
CA VAL A 288 3.11 12.92 -11.93
C VAL A 288 3.15 13.51 -13.34
N SER A 289 3.40 14.82 -13.46
CA SER A 289 3.53 15.48 -14.77
C SER A 289 4.77 14.97 -15.53
N GLU A 290 5.85 14.68 -14.83
CA GLU A 290 7.05 14.10 -15.41
C GLU A 290 6.83 12.66 -15.87
N LEU A 291 6.16 11.82 -15.05
CA LEU A 291 5.74 10.47 -15.45
C LEU A 291 4.91 10.50 -16.74
N ALA A 292 3.94 11.41 -16.84
CA ALA A 292 3.14 11.56 -18.06
C ALA A 292 4.02 11.91 -19.27
N ARG A 293 5.02 12.78 -19.09
CA ARG A 293 5.93 13.19 -20.15
C ARG A 293 6.85 12.06 -20.63
N ILE A 294 7.44 11.30 -19.70
CA ILE A 294 8.38 10.22 -20.04
C ILE A 294 7.71 8.97 -20.60
N THR A 295 6.40 8.83 -20.41
CA THR A 295 5.62 7.70 -20.94
C THR A 295 4.86 8.03 -22.22
N HIS A 296 4.88 9.29 -22.64
CA HIS A 296 4.20 9.72 -23.86
C HIS A 296 5.01 9.36 -25.11
N PHE A 297 4.33 8.86 -26.13
CA PHE A 297 4.84 8.72 -27.50
C PHE A 297 3.73 9.06 -28.50
N GLU A 298 4.10 9.56 -29.67
CA GLU A 298 3.15 9.89 -30.72
C GLU A 298 2.71 8.61 -31.44
N ASP A 299 1.38 8.41 -31.54
CA ASP A 299 0.79 7.33 -32.33
C ASP A 299 0.75 7.78 -33.81
N ALA A 300 1.91 7.63 -34.47
CA ALA A 300 2.03 7.91 -35.90
C ALA A 300 2.28 6.60 -36.66
N PRO A 301 1.41 6.21 -37.61
CA PRO A 301 1.61 5.00 -38.40
C PRO A 301 2.88 5.11 -39.25
N VAL A 302 3.63 4.02 -39.31
CA VAL A 302 4.87 3.89 -40.11
C VAL A 302 4.62 2.86 -41.21
N GLU A 303 5.04 3.16 -42.46
CA GLU A 303 5.05 2.17 -43.53
C GLU A 303 6.07 1.08 -43.22
N LEU A 304 5.58 -0.15 -43.01
CA LEU A 304 6.43 -1.33 -42.82
C LEU A 304 6.67 -2.01 -44.17
N ARG A 305 7.87 -2.53 -44.37
CA ARG A 305 8.17 -3.38 -45.53
C ARG A 305 7.47 -4.73 -45.35
N ALA A 306 6.83 -5.21 -46.41
CA ALA A 306 6.21 -6.53 -46.50
C ALA A 306 7.27 -7.66 -46.54
#